data_cb4c4a805f5ec4bed1fb92a7bab9e31c
#
_entry.id   cb4c4a805f5ec4bed1fb92a7bab9e31c
#
_cell.length_a   1.000
_cell.length_b   1.000
_cell.length_c   1.000
_cell.angle_alpha   90.00
_cell.angle_beta   90.00
_cell.angle_gamma   90.00
#
_symmetry.space_group_name_H-M   'P 1'
#
loop_
_entity.id
_entity.type
_entity.pdbx_description
1 polymer ?
#
loop_
_entity_poly.entity_id
_entity_poly.type
_entity_poly.pdbx_seq_one_letter_code
_entity_poly.pdbx_strand_id
1 'polypeptide(L)'
;FKENDAWWGKGFTEWTNVGKAKPLFRGHYQPRVPADLGYYDLRLPIIREQQAEMARNAGIEGFMYWHYWFGNGKTLMANIFNEVLESGSPDFPFCLGWANHSWSRRTWNSSSQNHKDVDLMIQEYPGDADIISHFNNVLPAFKDKRYIRVDDKPIFMIYDPMGLPNPRHFIDIWNRLAKEN
;
A
#
# COMPACT_ATOMS: atom_id res chain seq x y z
N PHE A 1 10.98 -5.65 4.43
CA PHE A 1 10.72 -4.35 5.06
C PHE A 1 11.20 -4.39 6.52
N LYS A 2 11.80 -3.31 7.01
CA LYS A 2 12.33 -3.23 8.39
C LYS A 2 11.26 -3.48 9.44
N GLU A 3 10.06 -3.01 9.18
CA GLU A 3 8.89 -3.17 10.02
C GLU A 3 8.48 -4.64 10.13
N ASN A 4 8.44 -5.34 9.01
CA ASN A 4 8.12 -6.75 8.98
C ASN A 4 9.18 -7.58 9.72
N ASP A 5 10.46 -7.24 9.56
CA ASP A 5 11.55 -7.91 10.28
C ASP A 5 11.44 -7.70 11.79
N ALA A 6 11.05 -6.50 12.22
CA ALA A 6 10.87 -6.18 13.64
C ALA A 6 9.66 -6.91 14.27
N TRP A 7 8.58 -7.07 13.51
CA TRP A 7 7.33 -7.67 14.02
C TRP A 7 7.27 -9.19 13.88
N TRP A 8 7.86 -9.75 12.82
CA TRP A 8 7.68 -11.14 12.40
C TRP A 8 8.97 -11.94 12.32
N GLY A 9 10.11 -11.30 12.55
CA GLY A 9 11.44 -11.89 12.44
C GLY A 9 12.15 -11.62 11.12
N LYS A 10 13.47 -11.64 11.18
CA LYS A 10 14.35 -11.31 10.06
C LYS A 10 14.04 -12.12 8.80
N GLY A 11 13.89 -11.43 7.69
CA GLY A 11 13.64 -12.03 6.38
C GLY A 11 12.17 -12.40 6.15
N PHE A 12 11.26 -11.97 7.02
CA PHE A 12 9.83 -12.22 6.83
C PHE A 12 9.30 -11.54 5.58
N THR A 13 8.55 -12.29 4.78
CA THR A 13 7.72 -11.82 3.68
C THR A 13 6.39 -12.55 3.70
N GLU A 14 5.42 -12.08 2.93
CA GLU A 14 4.14 -12.78 2.76
C GLU A 14 4.32 -14.19 2.20
N TRP A 15 5.39 -14.44 1.41
CA TRP A 15 5.77 -15.77 0.94
C TRP A 15 6.06 -16.74 2.07
N THR A 16 6.52 -16.23 3.23
CA THR A 16 6.73 -17.06 4.43
C THR A 16 5.45 -17.72 4.89
N ASN A 17 4.33 -17.00 4.87
CA ASN A 17 3.01 -17.54 5.23
C ASN A 17 2.46 -18.45 4.12
N VAL A 18 2.62 -18.06 2.87
CA VAL A 18 2.21 -18.89 1.73
C VAL A 18 2.90 -20.26 1.77
N GLY A 19 4.23 -20.27 1.97
CA GLY A 19 4.99 -21.53 2.01
C GLY A 19 4.70 -22.42 3.23
N LYS A 20 4.17 -21.84 4.33
CA LYS A 20 3.78 -22.56 5.54
C LYS A 20 2.33 -23.04 5.52
N ALA A 21 1.53 -22.62 4.55
CA ALA A 21 0.13 -22.99 4.47
C ALA A 21 -0.05 -24.51 4.33
N LYS A 22 -1.06 -25.05 5.01
CA LYS A 22 -1.38 -26.49 5.02
C LYS A 22 -2.81 -26.72 4.55
N PRO A 23 -3.09 -27.86 3.90
CA PRO A 23 -4.45 -28.24 3.62
C PRO A 23 -5.31 -28.30 4.91
N LEU A 24 -6.49 -27.70 4.87
CA LEU A 24 -7.45 -27.70 5.98
C LEU A 24 -8.49 -28.84 5.86
N PHE A 25 -8.64 -29.39 4.66
CA PHE A 25 -9.55 -30.51 4.37
C PHE A 25 -9.03 -31.32 3.17
N ARG A 26 -9.60 -32.51 2.96
CA ARG A 26 -9.22 -33.39 1.84
C ARG A 26 -9.49 -32.69 0.50
N GLY A 27 -8.46 -32.60 -0.35
CA GLY A 27 -8.55 -31.94 -1.66
C GLY A 27 -8.28 -30.42 -1.62
N HIS A 28 -8.04 -29.82 -0.45
CA HIS A 28 -7.61 -28.44 -0.36
C HIS A 28 -6.15 -28.32 -0.82
N TYR A 29 -5.94 -27.67 -1.95
CA TYR A 29 -4.60 -27.45 -2.51
C TYR A 29 -3.84 -26.35 -1.75
N GLN A 30 -2.89 -26.77 -0.94
CA GLN A 30 -1.94 -25.92 -0.21
C GLN A 30 -0.61 -26.67 0.02
N PRO A 31 0.52 -25.94 0.09
CA PRO A 31 0.66 -24.50 -0.19
C PRO A 31 0.49 -24.18 -1.68
N ARG A 32 0.04 -22.94 -1.97
CA ARG A 32 0.04 -22.43 -3.33
C ARG A 32 1.47 -22.08 -3.74
N VAL A 33 1.86 -22.48 -4.94
CA VAL A 33 3.17 -22.18 -5.49
C VAL A 33 2.98 -21.16 -6.60
N PRO A 34 3.67 -19.99 -6.56
CA PRO A 34 3.57 -19.01 -7.61
C PRO A 34 4.13 -19.56 -8.93
N ALA A 35 3.50 -19.20 -10.06
CA ALA A 35 3.85 -19.70 -11.39
C ALA A 35 4.91 -18.81 -12.07
N ASP A 36 4.46 -17.75 -12.74
CA ASP A 36 5.28 -17.03 -13.73
C ASP A 36 6.48 -16.29 -13.13
N LEU A 37 6.33 -15.59 -12.01
CA LEU A 37 7.40 -14.81 -11.39
C LEU A 37 8.05 -15.52 -10.18
N GLY A 38 7.58 -16.72 -9.82
CA GLY A 38 8.07 -17.44 -8.64
C GLY A 38 7.85 -16.65 -7.34
N TYR A 39 8.66 -16.92 -6.33
CA TYR A 39 8.68 -16.19 -5.05
C TYR A 39 9.42 -14.86 -5.22
N TYR A 40 8.85 -13.93 -5.94
CA TYR A 40 9.49 -12.69 -6.36
C TYR A 40 9.80 -11.73 -5.21
N ASP A 41 10.76 -10.84 -5.47
CA ASP A 41 11.14 -9.76 -4.57
C ASP A 41 10.90 -8.40 -5.26
N LEU A 42 9.96 -7.61 -4.75
CA LEU A 42 9.62 -6.29 -5.32
C LEU A 42 10.75 -5.25 -5.23
N ARG A 43 11.80 -5.52 -4.45
CA ARG A 43 12.99 -4.64 -4.42
C ARG A 43 13.80 -4.71 -5.72
N LEU A 44 13.59 -5.75 -6.52
CA LEU A 44 14.25 -5.90 -7.81
C LEU A 44 13.48 -5.14 -8.91
N PRO A 45 14.08 -4.12 -9.53
CA PRO A 45 13.39 -3.34 -10.58
C PRO A 45 12.86 -4.21 -11.72
N ILE A 46 13.62 -5.22 -12.13
CA ILE A 46 13.20 -6.13 -13.21
C ILE A 46 11.87 -6.85 -12.91
N ILE A 47 11.60 -7.16 -11.65
CA ILE A 47 10.32 -7.79 -11.27
C ILE A 47 9.17 -6.80 -11.45
N ARG A 48 9.35 -5.55 -11.09
CA ARG A 48 8.32 -4.50 -11.27
C ARG A 48 8.03 -4.25 -12.75
N GLU A 49 9.07 -4.27 -13.60
CA GLU A 49 8.91 -4.19 -15.07
C GLU A 49 8.15 -5.39 -15.62
N GLN A 50 8.49 -6.60 -15.22
CA GLN A 50 7.80 -7.81 -15.64
C GLN A 50 6.32 -7.81 -15.22
N GLN A 51 6.02 -7.35 -14.00
CA GLN A 51 4.63 -7.20 -13.53
C GLN A 51 3.85 -6.19 -14.38
N ALA A 52 4.45 -5.04 -14.71
CA ALA A 52 3.82 -4.03 -15.56
C ALA A 52 3.59 -4.55 -16.98
N GLU A 53 4.53 -5.31 -17.54
CA GLU A 53 4.37 -5.95 -18.85
C GLU A 53 3.25 -7.00 -18.85
N MET A 54 3.23 -7.88 -17.86
CA MET A 54 2.16 -8.88 -17.68
C MET A 54 0.79 -8.20 -17.55
N ALA A 55 0.70 -7.12 -16.77
CA ALA A 55 -0.53 -6.35 -16.60
C ALA A 55 -0.99 -5.75 -17.93
N ARG A 56 -0.09 -5.11 -18.67
CA ARG A 56 -0.37 -4.52 -19.99
C ARG A 56 -0.85 -5.58 -20.97
N ASN A 57 -0.19 -6.75 -21.01
CA ASN A 57 -0.58 -7.85 -21.90
C ASN A 57 -1.94 -8.46 -21.52
N ALA A 58 -2.35 -8.33 -20.25
CA ALA A 58 -3.67 -8.74 -19.76
C ALA A 58 -4.76 -7.65 -19.92
N GLY A 59 -4.44 -6.48 -20.48
CA GLY A 59 -5.38 -5.38 -20.67
C GLY A 59 -5.62 -4.55 -19.39
N ILE A 60 -4.74 -4.65 -18.40
CA ILE A 60 -4.78 -3.79 -17.21
C ILE A 60 -4.08 -2.48 -17.54
N GLU A 61 -4.74 -1.36 -17.26
CA GLU A 61 -4.30 -0.03 -17.67
C GLU A 61 -3.45 0.70 -16.64
N GLY A 62 -3.41 0.24 -15.39
CA GLY A 62 -2.61 0.84 -14.33
C GLY A 62 -2.69 0.12 -13.00
N PHE A 63 -1.83 0.49 -12.07
CA PHE A 63 -1.78 -0.06 -10.71
C PHE A 63 -2.27 0.95 -9.68
N MET A 64 -2.89 0.46 -8.62
CA MET A 64 -3.08 1.21 -7.40
C MET A 64 -2.05 0.73 -6.38
N TYR A 65 -1.17 1.65 -5.94
CA TYR A 65 -0.23 1.35 -4.86
C TYR A 65 -0.85 1.69 -3.51
N TRP A 66 -0.76 0.76 -2.55
CA TRP A 66 -1.14 1.07 -1.18
C TRP A 66 -0.17 2.08 -0.58
N HIS A 67 -0.74 3.15 -0.03
CA HIS A 67 -0.05 4.20 0.70
C HIS A 67 -0.45 4.11 2.17
N TYR A 68 0.53 4.25 3.04
CA TYR A 68 0.33 4.13 4.49
C TYR A 68 0.80 5.42 5.15
N TRP A 69 -0.15 6.16 5.70
CA TRP A 69 0.06 7.36 6.49
C TRP A 69 -0.72 7.22 7.79
N PHE A 70 0.00 7.09 8.92
CA PHE A 70 -0.60 6.84 10.23
C PHE A 70 -0.71 8.10 11.10
N GLY A 71 -0.53 9.28 10.53
CA GLY A 71 -0.46 10.54 11.24
C GLY A 71 0.96 10.89 11.72
N ASN A 72 1.18 12.17 12.02
CA ASN A 72 2.47 12.68 12.54
C ASN A 72 3.68 12.30 11.67
N GLY A 73 3.53 12.19 10.36
CA GLY A 73 4.60 11.80 9.45
C GLY A 73 4.98 10.32 9.47
N LYS A 74 4.25 9.48 10.19
CA LYS A 74 4.53 8.03 10.25
C LYS A 74 4.06 7.33 8.99
N THR A 75 4.99 6.74 8.25
CA THR A 75 4.72 5.95 7.04
C THR A 75 5.25 4.54 7.17
N LEU A 76 4.66 3.59 6.45
CA LEU A 76 5.14 2.22 6.36
C LEU A 76 5.29 1.79 4.90
N MET A 77 6.25 0.89 4.64
CA MET A 77 6.42 0.16 3.38
C MET A 77 6.55 1.06 2.13
N ALA A 78 6.93 2.34 2.31
CA ALA A 78 6.99 3.32 1.23
C ALA A 78 8.15 3.10 0.24
N ASN A 79 9.18 2.32 0.60
CA ASN A 79 10.43 2.20 -0.15
C ASN A 79 10.21 1.80 -1.61
N ILE A 80 9.37 0.80 -1.87
CA ILE A 80 9.14 0.30 -3.23
C ILE A 80 8.48 1.39 -4.10
N PHE A 81 7.46 2.05 -3.56
CA PHE A 81 6.78 3.11 -4.29
C PHE A 81 7.70 4.31 -4.52
N ASN A 82 8.50 4.70 -3.52
CA ASN A 82 9.46 5.79 -3.65
C ASN A 82 10.48 5.50 -4.77
N GLU A 83 11.02 4.27 -4.83
CA GLU A 83 11.90 3.87 -5.92
C GLU A 83 11.21 3.92 -7.29
N VAL A 84 9.95 3.51 -7.40
CA VAL A 84 9.16 3.61 -8.63
C VAL A 84 8.97 5.07 -9.05
N LEU A 85 8.71 5.95 -8.09
CA LEU A 85 8.54 7.38 -8.33
C LEU A 85 9.86 8.04 -8.78
N GLU A 86 10.93 7.81 -8.04
CA GLU A 86 12.26 8.40 -8.29
C GLU A 86 12.89 7.91 -9.59
N SER A 87 12.78 6.61 -9.88
CA SER A 87 13.39 6.02 -11.08
C SER A 87 12.59 6.26 -12.36
N GLY A 88 11.31 6.58 -12.26
CA GLY A 88 10.41 6.61 -13.40
C GLY A 88 10.05 5.22 -13.97
N SER A 89 10.41 4.13 -13.29
CA SER A 89 10.27 2.75 -13.75
C SER A 89 9.50 1.88 -12.74
N PRO A 90 8.56 1.04 -13.20
CA PRO A 90 8.13 0.86 -14.59
C PRO A 90 7.37 2.07 -15.15
N ASP A 91 7.48 2.32 -16.45
CA ASP A 91 6.65 3.31 -17.15
C ASP A 91 5.24 2.74 -17.37
N PHE A 92 4.47 2.73 -16.28
CA PHE A 92 3.13 2.18 -16.24
C PHE A 92 2.23 3.07 -15.37
N PRO A 93 0.98 3.36 -15.78
CA PRO A 93 0.11 4.25 -15.03
C PRO A 93 -0.16 3.76 -13.62
N PHE A 94 -0.29 4.70 -12.67
CA PHE A 94 -0.59 4.35 -11.30
C PHE A 94 -1.43 5.43 -10.58
N CYS A 95 -2.07 5.01 -9.49
CA CYS A 95 -2.62 5.91 -8.48
C CYS A 95 -2.27 5.40 -7.08
N LEU A 96 -2.61 6.18 -6.05
CA LEU A 96 -2.42 5.82 -4.65
C LEU A 96 -3.75 5.50 -3.98
N GLY A 97 -3.72 4.51 -3.09
CA GLY A 97 -4.81 4.19 -2.18
C GLY A 97 -4.36 4.23 -0.73
N TRP A 98 -4.92 5.13 0.07
CA TRP A 98 -4.59 5.24 1.48
C TRP A 98 -5.30 4.17 2.31
N ALA A 99 -4.52 3.25 2.88
CA ALA A 99 -5.00 2.24 3.82
C ALA A 99 -5.07 2.85 5.23
N ASN A 100 -6.08 3.66 5.49
CA ASN A 100 -6.26 4.47 6.69
C ASN A 100 -6.88 3.69 7.86
N HIS A 101 -6.24 2.61 8.27
CA HIS A 101 -6.66 1.80 9.42
C HIS A 101 -5.45 1.33 10.23
N SER A 102 -5.66 1.10 11.53
CA SER A 102 -4.63 0.57 12.42
C SER A 102 -4.25 -0.86 12.05
N TRP A 103 -2.99 -1.19 12.26
CA TRP A 103 -2.49 -2.56 12.10
C TRP A 103 -2.38 -3.24 13.45
N SER A 104 -2.94 -4.47 13.52
CA SER A 104 -2.82 -5.32 14.70
C SER A 104 -2.26 -6.69 14.34
N ARG A 105 -1.70 -7.39 15.30
CA ARG A 105 -1.17 -8.74 15.10
C ARG A 105 -2.24 -9.73 14.67
N ARG A 106 -3.51 -9.47 14.98
CA ARG A 106 -4.65 -10.31 14.60
C ARG A 106 -4.88 -10.36 13.09
N THR A 107 -4.60 -9.28 12.36
CA THR A 107 -4.77 -9.23 10.90
C THR A 107 -3.89 -10.23 10.16
N TRP A 108 -2.79 -10.68 10.78
CA TRP A 108 -1.80 -11.56 10.16
C TRP A 108 -1.76 -12.98 10.73
N ASN A 109 -2.43 -13.25 11.85
CA ASN A 109 -2.33 -14.53 12.53
C ASN A 109 -3.69 -15.02 13.04
N SER A 110 -4.54 -15.46 12.10
CA SER A 110 -5.89 -15.99 12.38
C SER A 110 -5.92 -17.33 13.14
N SER A 111 -4.76 -17.95 13.39
CA SER A 111 -4.68 -19.31 13.94
C SER A 111 -4.54 -19.40 15.45
N SER A 112 -4.45 -18.27 16.18
CA SER A 112 -4.30 -18.31 17.64
C SER A 112 -5.55 -17.82 18.35
N GLN A 113 -6.25 -18.74 18.99
CA GLN A 113 -7.49 -18.49 19.74
C GLN A 113 -7.27 -17.67 21.05
N ASN A 114 -6.05 -17.30 21.43
CA ASN A 114 -5.73 -16.72 22.74
C ASN A 114 -4.79 -15.50 22.69
N HIS A 115 -4.72 -14.75 21.61
CA HIS A 115 -3.89 -13.54 21.59
C HIS A 115 -4.74 -12.29 21.83
N LYS A 116 -4.37 -11.51 22.87
CA LYS A 116 -4.76 -10.12 22.99
C LYS A 116 -4.30 -9.42 21.72
N ASP A 117 -5.21 -8.68 21.09
CA ASP A 117 -4.89 -7.82 19.97
C ASP A 117 -3.75 -6.89 20.42
N VAL A 118 -2.61 -6.98 19.75
CA VAL A 118 -1.49 -6.07 19.98
C VAL A 118 -1.43 -5.16 18.78
N ASP A 119 -1.69 -3.89 19.00
CA ASP A 119 -1.54 -2.89 17.97
C ASP A 119 -0.07 -2.78 17.57
N LEU A 120 0.19 -2.93 16.29
CA LEU A 120 1.51 -2.77 15.70
C LEU A 120 1.75 -1.33 15.26
N MET A 121 0.70 -0.69 14.73
CA MET A 121 0.69 0.71 14.32
C MET A 121 -0.73 1.26 14.43
N ILE A 122 -0.89 2.34 15.18
CA ILE A 122 -2.20 2.99 15.37
C ILE A 122 -2.38 4.07 14.31
N GLN A 123 -3.55 4.08 13.67
CA GLN A 123 -3.97 5.17 12.80
C GLN A 123 -4.42 6.36 13.66
N GLU A 124 -3.74 7.47 13.50
CA GLU A 124 -4.04 8.74 14.17
C GLU A 124 -4.48 9.78 13.15
N TYR A 125 -5.28 10.76 13.60
CA TYR A 125 -5.74 11.89 12.81
C TYR A 125 -5.49 13.19 13.60
N PRO A 126 -4.24 13.71 13.61
CA PRO A 126 -3.84 14.80 14.50
C PRO A 126 -4.42 16.18 14.14
N GLY A 127 -5.15 16.30 13.03
CA GLY A 127 -5.80 17.55 12.61
C GLY A 127 -5.16 18.17 11.36
N ASP A 128 -5.46 19.44 11.12
CA ASP A 128 -5.21 20.13 9.83
C ASP A 128 -3.74 20.14 9.42
N ALA A 129 -2.83 20.37 10.35
CA ALA A 129 -1.40 20.37 10.04
C ALA A 129 -0.93 19.00 9.51
N ASP A 130 -1.47 17.91 10.02
CA ASP A 130 -1.18 16.56 9.54
C ASP A 130 -1.83 16.28 8.19
N ILE A 131 -3.06 16.74 7.97
CA ILE A 131 -3.75 16.65 6.68
C ILE A 131 -2.93 17.34 5.58
N ILE A 132 -2.38 18.52 5.87
CA ILE A 132 -1.51 19.27 4.95
C ILE A 132 -0.19 18.52 4.72
N SER A 133 0.43 18.01 5.78
CA SER A 133 1.67 17.25 5.69
C SER A 133 1.49 15.96 4.86
N HIS A 134 0.36 15.28 5.02
CA HIS A 134 0.00 14.11 4.25
C HIS A 134 -0.15 14.45 2.76
N PHE A 135 -0.86 15.52 2.43
CA PHE A 135 -0.97 16.00 1.04
C PHE A 135 0.41 16.27 0.43
N ASN A 136 1.27 17.01 1.14
CA ASN A 136 2.61 17.34 0.67
C ASN A 136 3.49 16.10 0.48
N ASN A 137 3.29 15.06 1.28
CA ASN A 137 4.00 13.78 1.13
C ASN A 137 3.63 13.07 -0.19
N VAL A 138 2.38 13.13 -0.62
CA VAL A 138 1.92 12.49 -1.86
C VAL A 138 1.97 13.41 -3.09
N LEU A 139 2.16 14.71 -2.91
CA LEU A 139 2.20 15.69 -3.99
C LEU A 139 3.21 15.35 -5.10
N PRO A 140 4.44 14.87 -4.82
CA PRO A 140 5.36 14.43 -5.88
C PRO A 140 4.77 13.34 -6.78
N ALA A 141 4.01 12.41 -6.21
CA ALA A 141 3.30 11.39 -6.99
C ALA A 141 2.21 12.00 -7.87
N PHE A 142 1.44 12.94 -7.34
CA PHE A 142 0.41 13.64 -8.13
C PHE A 142 0.99 14.43 -9.32
N LYS A 143 2.23 14.88 -9.24
CA LYS A 143 2.93 15.57 -10.33
C LYS A 143 3.59 14.64 -11.35
N ASP A 144 3.64 13.35 -11.08
CA ASP A 144 4.19 12.37 -12.03
C ASP A 144 3.26 12.22 -13.25
N LYS A 145 3.86 12.19 -14.45
CA LYS A 145 3.11 12.02 -15.72
C LYS A 145 2.34 10.72 -15.83
N ARG A 146 2.77 9.69 -15.09
CA ARG A 146 2.13 8.36 -15.06
C ARG A 146 0.93 8.31 -14.11
N TYR A 147 0.74 9.36 -13.28
CA TYR A 147 -0.35 9.34 -12.29
C TYR A 147 -1.71 9.39 -12.98
N ILE A 148 -2.59 8.43 -12.62
CA ILE A 148 -3.92 8.32 -13.22
C ILE A 148 -4.78 9.52 -12.83
N ARG A 149 -5.41 10.13 -13.85
CA ARG A 149 -6.26 11.33 -13.72
C ARG A 149 -7.60 11.12 -14.39
N VAL A 150 -8.61 11.79 -13.88
CA VAL A 150 -9.91 11.96 -14.53
C VAL A 150 -10.18 13.46 -14.61
N ASP A 151 -10.45 13.97 -15.80
CA ASP A 151 -10.62 15.40 -16.06
C ASP A 151 -9.48 16.25 -15.45
N ASP A 152 -8.24 15.85 -15.73
CA ASP A 152 -6.99 16.44 -15.19
C ASP A 152 -6.82 16.40 -13.67
N LYS A 153 -7.70 15.74 -12.95
CA LYS A 153 -7.63 15.59 -11.49
C LYS A 153 -7.03 14.25 -11.11
N PRO A 154 -6.01 14.21 -10.25
CA PRO A 154 -5.42 12.96 -9.77
C PRO A 154 -6.42 12.16 -8.94
N ILE A 155 -6.50 10.86 -9.18
CA ILE A 155 -7.34 9.95 -8.39
C ILE A 155 -6.60 9.59 -7.10
N PHE A 156 -7.25 9.79 -5.95
CA PHE A 156 -6.76 9.29 -4.67
C PHE A 156 -7.84 8.49 -3.97
N MET A 157 -7.54 7.24 -3.63
CA MET A 157 -8.49 6.36 -2.98
C MET A 157 -8.31 6.39 -1.46
N ILE A 158 -9.41 6.34 -0.72
CA ILE A 158 -9.43 6.20 0.74
C ILE A 158 -10.12 4.87 1.06
N TYR A 159 -9.43 3.97 1.75
CA TYR A 159 -9.93 2.63 2.06
C TYR A 159 -11.14 2.66 3.00
N ASP A 160 -11.03 3.42 4.08
CA ASP A 160 -12.11 3.61 5.06
C ASP A 160 -12.47 5.10 5.21
N PRO A 161 -13.31 5.65 4.33
CA PRO A 161 -13.70 7.04 4.42
C PRO A 161 -14.54 7.35 5.67
N MET A 162 -15.23 6.34 6.24
CA MET A 162 -16.04 6.50 7.44
C MET A 162 -15.20 6.51 8.72
N GLY A 163 -13.99 5.99 8.66
CA GLY A 163 -13.00 6.06 9.74
C GLY A 163 -12.37 7.44 9.93
N LEU A 164 -12.55 8.36 8.97
CA LEU A 164 -12.07 9.73 9.11
C LEU A 164 -12.96 10.51 10.12
N PRO A 165 -12.36 11.27 11.05
CA PRO A 165 -13.13 12.09 12.00
C PRO A 165 -14.07 13.09 11.32
N ASN A 166 -13.65 13.71 10.23
CA ASN A 166 -14.42 14.61 9.40
C ASN A 166 -14.03 14.47 7.92
N PRO A 167 -14.63 13.54 7.18
CA PRO A 167 -14.29 13.29 5.77
C PRO A 167 -14.47 14.53 4.88
N ARG A 168 -15.51 15.31 5.12
CA ARG A 168 -15.78 16.53 4.33
C ARG A 168 -14.67 17.55 4.49
N HIS A 169 -14.26 17.81 5.72
CA HIS A 169 -13.19 18.76 6.02
C HIS A 169 -11.84 18.32 5.41
N PHE A 170 -11.52 17.01 5.51
CA PHE A 170 -10.35 16.44 4.85
C PHE A 170 -10.36 16.70 3.33
N ILE A 171 -11.48 16.40 2.68
CA ILE A 171 -11.65 16.58 1.23
C ILE A 171 -11.53 18.07 0.85
N ASP A 172 -12.14 18.97 1.64
CA ASP A 172 -12.10 20.41 1.36
C ASP A 172 -10.68 20.97 1.44
N ILE A 173 -9.88 20.55 2.44
CA ILE A 173 -8.45 20.92 2.54
C ILE A 173 -7.67 20.39 1.32
N TRP A 174 -7.81 19.12 0.99
CA TRP A 174 -7.07 18.51 -0.12
C TRP A 174 -7.46 19.11 -1.47
N ASN A 175 -8.74 19.38 -1.71
CA ASN A 175 -9.19 20.05 -2.93
C ASN A 175 -8.65 21.49 -3.07
N ARG A 176 -8.52 22.22 -1.96
CA ARG A 176 -7.87 23.52 -1.95
C ARG A 176 -6.40 23.42 -2.31
N LEU A 177 -5.66 22.54 -1.61
CA LEU A 177 -4.23 22.34 -1.86
C LEU A 177 -3.94 21.86 -3.29
N ALA A 178 -4.81 21.00 -3.84
CA ALA A 178 -4.67 20.53 -5.22
C ALA A 178 -4.88 21.63 -6.26
N LYS A 179 -5.67 22.66 -5.94
CA LYS A 179 -5.84 23.84 -6.83
C LYS A 179 -4.68 24.83 -6.75
N GLU A 180 -3.96 24.84 -5.63
CA GLU A 180 -2.84 25.74 -5.36
C GLU A 180 -1.51 25.20 -5.92
N ASN A 181 -1.42 23.92 -6.32
CA ASN A 181 -0.20 23.19 -6.71
C ASN A 181 -0.27 22.57 -8.10
#